data_c22fdfdea04c39b0ac3c7c7838be0538
#
_entry.id   c22fdfdea04c39b0ac3c7c7838be0538
#
_cell.length_a   1.000
_cell.length_b   1.000
_cell.length_c   1.000
_cell.angle_alpha   90.00
_cell.angle_beta   90.00
_cell.angle_gamma   90.00
#
_symmetry.space_group_name_H-M   'P 1'
#
loop_
_entity.id
_entity.type
_entity.pdbx_description
1 polymer ?
#
loop_
_entity_poly.entity_id
_entity_poly.type
_entity_poly.pdbx_seq_one_letter_code
_entity_poly.pdbx_strand_id
1 'polypeptide(L)'
;MKISAFYDHVLQAAEQTGKAIPALLQEVKATGIDAVEINMTYLNEHEETYDLLKAAQLAVSCVYEFYEMDSKDETKRAQCHVDTAKKAGADKILVVPGFFTEETQNYVACIHDYAKTAVFLNHNEKALKMAKGMSDIVAMAKKQGIQVVIEDFDNIDSPIACVNGMKWFMEQIPELWITFDTGNFIIHKEDIFMAWEALKDRVSHVHCKDRAEQSIAVGDGYIPMREILGEIIKNGYEGYFAIEHFDAANQEECMKQSAKFLCSLNV
;
A
#
# COMPACT_ATOMS: atom_id res chain seq x y z
N MET A 1 -13.00 0.00 -14.02
CA MET A 1 -11.83 0.07 -13.10
C MET A 1 -12.33 0.60 -11.77
N LYS A 2 -11.88 0.06 -10.65
CA LYS A 2 -12.15 0.59 -9.30
C LYS A 2 -10.98 1.48 -8.91
N ILE A 3 -11.25 2.72 -8.51
CA ILE A 3 -10.20 3.69 -8.16
C ILE A 3 -10.36 4.07 -6.70
N SER A 4 -9.26 4.06 -5.94
CA SER A 4 -9.18 4.63 -4.60
C SER A 4 -8.07 5.67 -4.52
N ALA A 5 -8.02 6.42 -3.43
CA ALA A 5 -6.93 7.32 -3.11
C ALA A 5 -6.65 7.26 -1.61
N PHE A 6 -5.44 7.57 -1.18
CA PHE A 6 -5.16 7.71 0.24
C PHE A 6 -5.95 8.85 0.84
N TYR A 7 -6.59 8.61 1.99
CA TYR A 7 -7.31 9.64 2.72
C TYR A 7 -6.40 10.78 3.19
N ASP A 8 -5.14 10.47 3.40
CA ASP A 8 -4.07 11.43 3.68
C ASP A 8 -3.97 12.53 2.63
N HIS A 9 -4.21 12.20 1.36
CA HIS A 9 -4.23 13.20 0.27
C HIS A 9 -5.40 14.19 0.42
N VAL A 10 -6.53 13.71 0.96
CA VAL A 10 -7.66 14.60 1.28
C VAL A 10 -7.31 15.52 2.43
N LEU A 11 -6.63 15.01 3.47
CA LEU A 11 -6.15 15.81 4.60
C LEU A 11 -5.14 16.87 4.14
N GLN A 12 -4.15 16.47 3.35
CA GLN A 12 -3.16 17.39 2.78
C GLN A 12 -3.82 18.44 1.86
N ALA A 13 -4.79 18.04 1.05
CA ALA A 13 -5.56 18.99 0.22
C ALA A 13 -6.35 20.00 1.08
N ALA A 14 -6.91 19.55 2.21
CA ALA A 14 -7.59 20.45 3.15
C ALA A 14 -6.63 21.50 3.73
N GLU A 15 -5.43 21.07 4.13
CA GLU A 15 -4.38 21.96 4.63
C GLU A 15 -3.91 22.95 3.55
N GLN A 16 -3.69 22.47 2.32
CA GLN A 16 -3.20 23.27 1.20
C GLN A 16 -4.22 24.31 0.72
N THR A 17 -5.51 23.98 0.72
CA THR A 17 -6.57 24.80 0.11
C THR A 17 -7.43 25.55 1.12
N GLY A 18 -7.44 25.12 2.39
CA GLY A 18 -8.37 25.61 3.41
C GLY A 18 -9.82 25.14 3.22
N LYS A 19 -10.08 24.22 2.28
CA LYS A 19 -11.40 23.64 2.08
C LYS A 19 -11.75 22.67 3.21
N ALA A 20 -13.05 22.58 3.52
CA ALA A 20 -13.56 21.61 4.48
C ALA A 20 -13.48 20.19 3.91
N ILE A 21 -13.08 19.21 4.72
CA ILE A 21 -12.97 17.80 4.33
C ILE A 21 -14.25 17.25 3.65
N PRO A 22 -15.48 17.53 4.15
CA PRO A 22 -16.69 17.06 3.48
C PRO A 22 -16.84 17.56 2.03
N ALA A 23 -16.40 18.78 1.74
CA ALA A 23 -16.44 19.33 0.39
C ALA A 23 -15.41 18.63 -0.52
N LEU A 24 -14.19 18.43 -0.03
CA LEU A 24 -13.14 17.72 -0.76
C LEU A 24 -13.54 16.26 -1.06
N LEU A 25 -14.17 15.56 -0.12
CA LEU A 25 -14.65 14.20 -0.36
C LEU A 25 -15.71 14.14 -1.47
N GLN A 26 -16.58 15.13 -1.57
CA GLN A 26 -17.54 15.22 -2.68
C GLN A 26 -16.82 15.51 -4.02
N GLU A 27 -15.83 16.39 -4.02
CA GLU A 27 -15.01 16.65 -5.19
C GLU A 27 -14.22 15.42 -5.64
N VAL A 28 -13.59 14.68 -4.70
CA VAL A 28 -12.90 13.41 -4.93
C VAL A 28 -13.87 12.41 -5.57
N LYS A 29 -15.05 12.21 -4.98
CA LYS A 29 -16.08 11.32 -5.54
C LYS A 29 -16.48 11.71 -6.97
N ALA A 30 -16.60 13.00 -7.24
CA ALA A 30 -16.98 13.50 -8.57
C ALA A 30 -15.92 13.24 -9.64
N THR A 31 -14.65 12.94 -9.27
CA THR A 31 -13.59 12.57 -10.23
C THR A 31 -13.66 11.10 -10.69
N GLY A 32 -14.53 10.29 -10.08
CA GLY A 32 -14.62 8.86 -10.34
C GLY A 32 -13.82 7.99 -9.35
N ILE A 33 -13.27 8.59 -8.30
CA ILE A 33 -12.69 7.83 -7.17
C ILE A 33 -13.84 7.27 -6.34
N ASP A 34 -13.84 5.96 -6.10
CA ASP A 34 -14.94 5.24 -5.45
C ASP A 34 -14.64 4.85 -4.00
N ALA A 35 -13.39 4.89 -3.61
CA ALA A 35 -12.95 4.47 -2.28
C ALA A 35 -11.75 5.28 -1.78
N VAL A 36 -11.46 5.12 -0.49
CA VAL A 36 -10.23 5.62 0.11
C VAL A 36 -9.44 4.48 0.76
N GLU A 37 -8.13 4.62 0.81
CA GLU A 37 -7.24 3.88 1.69
C GLU A 37 -6.90 4.76 2.89
N ILE A 38 -6.95 4.20 4.11
CA ILE A 38 -6.90 5.03 5.32
C ILE A 38 -6.09 4.36 6.43
N ASN A 39 -5.36 5.18 7.18
CA ASN A 39 -4.61 4.72 8.33
C ASN A 39 -5.54 4.27 9.48
N MET A 40 -5.24 3.12 10.10
CA MET A 40 -6.01 2.55 11.21
C MET A 40 -6.05 3.50 12.42
N THR A 41 -4.89 4.01 12.81
CA THR A 41 -4.78 4.88 14.00
C THR A 41 -5.60 6.14 13.79
N TYR A 42 -5.47 6.80 12.62
CA TYR A 42 -6.28 7.96 12.28
C TYR A 42 -7.78 7.67 12.35
N LEU A 43 -8.24 6.58 11.73
CA LEU A 43 -9.66 6.23 11.67
C LEU A 43 -10.25 5.93 13.06
N ASN A 44 -9.45 5.40 13.98
CA ASN A 44 -9.87 5.13 15.36
C ASN A 44 -9.85 6.39 16.25
N GLU A 45 -9.00 7.36 15.94
CA GLU A 45 -8.95 8.65 16.65
C GLU A 45 -10.00 9.64 16.13
N HIS A 46 -10.50 9.45 14.90
CA HIS A 46 -11.45 10.33 14.19
C HIS A 46 -12.67 9.53 13.71
N GLU A 47 -13.46 9.02 14.65
CA GLU A 47 -14.62 8.16 14.34
C GLU A 47 -15.68 8.83 13.43
N GLU A 48 -15.76 10.17 13.45
CA GLU A 48 -16.61 10.94 12.54
C GLU A 48 -16.30 10.69 11.06
N THR A 49 -15.08 10.23 10.75
CA THR A 49 -14.67 9.90 9.38
C THR A 49 -15.55 8.82 8.74
N TYR A 50 -16.06 7.87 9.51
CA TYR A 50 -17.01 6.87 8.99
C TYR A 50 -18.27 7.52 8.41
N ASP A 51 -18.82 8.50 9.09
CA ASP A 51 -20.02 9.20 8.64
C ASP A 51 -19.71 10.13 7.46
N LEU A 52 -18.52 10.75 7.43
CA LEU A 52 -18.07 11.58 6.31
C LEU A 52 -17.94 10.75 5.02
N LEU A 53 -17.26 9.59 5.10
CA LEU A 53 -17.10 8.68 3.95
C LEU A 53 -18.44 8.16 3.46
N LYS A 54 -19.34 7.77 4.38
CA LYS A 54 -20.68 7.33 4.05
C LYS A 54 -21.49 8.42 3.37
N ALA A 55 -21.43 9.66 3.87
CA ALA A 55 -22.12 10.81 3.26
C ALA A 55 -21.59 11.14 1.86
N ALA A 56 -20.29 10.93 1.63
CA ALA A 56 -19.64 11.09 0.32
C ALA A 56 -19.83 9.88 -0.60
N GLN A 57 -20.42 8.77 -0.13
CA GLN A 57 -20.55 7.51 -0.87
C GLN A 57 -19.18 6.94 -1.31
N LEU A 58 -18.16 7.10 -0.46
CA LEU A 58 -16.84 6.52 -0.63
C LEU A 58 -16.73 5.25 0.24
N ALA A 59 -16.29 4.16 -0.35
CA ALA A 59 -15.93 2.95 0.37
C ALA A 59 -14.53 3.08 1.01
N VAL A 60 -14.15 2.09 1.84
CA VAL A 60 -12.76 1.91 2.28
C VAL A 60 -12.18 0.72 1.52
N SER A 61 -11.16 0.95 0.71
CA SER A 61 -10.49 -0.08 -0.12
C SER A 61 -9.50 -0.91 0.67
N CYS A 62 -8.80 -0.28 1.59
CA CYS A 62 -7.79 -0.89 2.45
C CYS A 62 -7.62 -0.04 3.72
N VAL A 63 -7.32 -0.69 4.83
CA VAL A 63 -6.86 0.00 6.05
C VAL A 63 -5.39 -0.34 6.22
N TYR A 64 -4.53 0.66 6.41
CA TYR A 64 -3.10 0.41 6.56
C TYR A 64 -2.57 0.77 7.96
N GLU A 65 -1.46 0.12 8.37
CA GLU A 65 -0.80 0.44 9.63
C GLU A 65 0.65 -0.02 9.65
N PHE A 66 1.46 0.71 10.43
CA PHE A 66 2.87 0.43 10.69
C PHE A 66 3.03 -0.31 12.02
N TYR A 67 3.92 -1.28 12.04
CA TYR A 67 4.19 -2.13 13.18
C TYR A 67 5.66 -2.10 13.59
N GLU A 68 5.93 -2.53 14.82
CA GLU A 68 7.27 -2.76 15.35
C GLU A 68 7.41 -4.24 15.78
N MET A 69 7.05 -5.16 14.87
CA MET A 69 7.01 -6.61 15.15
C MET A 69 8.39 -7.20 15.45
N ASP A 70 9.45 -6.49 15.10
CA ASP A 70 10.83 -6.84 15.44
C ASP A 70 11.13 -6.74 16.96
N SER A 71 10.41 -5.87 17.67
CA SER A 71 10.73 -5.46 19.05
C SER A 71 9.56 -5.53 20.02
N LYS A 72 8.31 -5.51 19.54
CA LYS A 72 7.11 -5.44 20.39
C LYS A 72 6.13 -6.59 20.14
N ASP A 73 5.34 -6.92 21.16
CA ASP A 73 4.13 -7.74 20.99
C ASP A 73 2.99 -6.87 20.45
N GLU A 74 2.71 -7.04 19.19
CA GLU A 74 1.71 -6.26 18.45
C GLU A 74 0.35 -6.98 18.34
N THR A 75 0.11 -8.05 19.09
CA THR A 75 -1.11 -8.87 18.99
C THR A 75 -2.39 -8.05 19.17
N LYS A 76 -2.41 -7.16 20.15
CA LYS A 76 -3.59 -6.30 20.40
C LYS A 76 -3.81 -5.28 19.30
N ARG A 77 -2.72 -4.70 18.75
CA ARG A 77 -2.78 -3.76 17.63
C ARG A 77 -3.26 -4.48 16.38
N ALA A 78 -2.79 -5.68 16.13
CA ALA A 78 -3.23 -6.52 15.02
C ALA A 78 -4.74 -6.85 15.12
N GLN A 79 -5.25 -7.20 16.30
CA GLN A 79 -6.68 -7.41 16.49
C GLN A 79 -7.49 -6.12 16.21
N CYS A 80 -7.01 -4.98 16.73
CA CYS A 80 -7.63 -3.67 16.47
C CYS A 80 -7.66 -3.36 14.97
N HIS A 81 -6.58 -3.65 14.23
CA HIS A 81 -6.50 -3.43 12.80
C HIS A 81 -7.55 -4.23 12.02
N VAL A 82 -7.66 -5.51 12.31
CA VAL A 82 -8.67 -6.39 11.68
C VAL A 82 -10.10 -5.93 12.02
N ASP A 83 -10.35 -5.57 13.28
CA ASP A 83 -11.68 -5.09 13.73
C ASP A 83 -12.04 -3.74 13.09
N THR A 84 -11.06 -2.83 12.95
CA THR A 84 -11.23 -1.54 12.26
C THR A 84 -11.56 -1.73 10.79
N ALA A 85 -10.81 -2.59 10.08
CA ALA A 85 -11.09 -2.91 8.69
C ALA A 85 -12.52 -3.47 8.51
N LYS A 86 -12.92 -4.39 9.38
CA LYS A 86 -14.28 -4.96 9.37
C LYS A 86 -15.34 -3.89 9.64
N LYS A 87 -15.14 -3.01 10.61
CA LYS A 87 -16.04 -1.87 10.91
C LYS A 87 -16.15 -0.94 9.71
N ALA A 88 -15.06 -0.70 9.01
CA ALA A 88 -14.99 0.15 7.82
C ALA A 88 -15.56 -0.52 6.56
N GLY A 89 -15.85 -1.81 6.58
CA GLY A 89 -16.29 -2.58 5.41
C GLY A 89 -15.17 -2.86 4.39
N ALA A 90 -13.91 -2.70 4.79
CA ALA A 90 -12.76 -3.06 3.98
C ALA A 90 -12.53 -4.58 4.00
N ASP A 91 -12.11 -5.14 2.88
CA ASP A 91 -11.75 -6.55 2.75
C ASP A 91 -10.25 -6.81 2.90
N LYS A 92 -9.46 -5.75 3.09
CA LYS A 92 -7.99 -5.78 3.16
C LYS A 92 -7.43 -4.92 4.28
N ILE A 93 -6.29 -5.38 4.80
CA ILE A 93 -5.39 -4.57 5.61
C ILE A 93 -3.98 -4.62 5.03
N LEU A 94 -3.31 -3.46 4.96
CA LEU A 94 -1.91 -3.35 4.59
C LEU A 94 -1.07 -3.22 5.85
N VAL A 95 -0.04 -4.06 5.95
CA VAL A 95 0.83 -4.15 7.11
C VAL A 95 2.27 -3.89 6.73
N VAL A 96 2.89 -2.87 7.33
CA VAL A 96 4.33 -2.66 7.31
C VAL A 96 4.90 -3.28 8.58
N PRO A 97 5.66 -4.40 8.51
CA PRO A 97 5.95 -5.23 9.70
C PRO A 97 6.98 -4.63 10.65
N GLY A 98 7.80 -3.69 10.18
CA GLY A 98 8.88 -3.05 10.93
C GLY A 98 10.09 -2.72 10.06
N PHE A 99 11.16 -2.26 10.70
CA PHE A 99 12.36 -1.76 10.03
C PHE A 99 13.62 -2.32 10.66
N PHE A 100 14.63 -2.58 9.82
CA PHE A 100 15.99 -2.80 10.27
C PHE A 100 16.61 -1.48 10.79
N THR A 101 17.67 -1.61 11.52
CA THR A 101 18.49 -0.49 12.00
C THR A 101 19.96 -0.77 11.71
N GLU A 102 20.63 -1.51 12.59
CA GLU A 102 22.04 -1.87 12.40
C GLU A 102 22.24 -2.92 11.30
N GLU A 103 21.19 -3.67 10.94
CA GLU A 103 21.21 -4.73 9.95
C GLU A 103 21.10 -4.24 8.50
N THR A 104 20.64 -2.99 8.29
CA THR A 104 20.37 -2.43 6.96
C THR A 104 21.52 -2.60 5.97
N GLN A 105 22.75 -2.30 6.37
CA GLN A 105 23.91 -2.42 5.48
C GLN A 105 24.13 -3.85 4.97
N ASN A 106 23.95 -4.84 5.85
CA ASN A 106 24.07 -6.24 5.49
C ASN A 106 22.91 -6.70 4.59
N TYR A 107 21.73 -6.19 4.83
CA TYR A 107 20.54 -6.44 4.00
C TYR A 107 20.76 -5.87 2.59
N VAL A 108 21.12 -4.60 2.47
CA VAL A 108 21.38 -3.92 1.19
C VAL A 108 22.43 -4.65 0.35
N ALA A 109 23.44 -5.26 0.99
CA ALA A 109 24.47 -6.01 0.28
C ALA A 109 23.97 -7.29 -0.42
N CYS A 110 22.75 -7.75 -0.11
CA CYS A 110 22.20 -9.00 -0.64
C CYS A 110 20.86 -8.88 -1.36
N ILE A 111 20.18 -7.73 -1.32
CA ILE A 111 18.78 -7.56 -1.78
C ILE A 111 18.52 -7.99 -3.23
N HIS A 112 19.51 -7.88 -4.12
CA HIS A 112 19.37 -8.26 -5.54
C HIS A 112 19.75 -9.73 -5.84
N ASP A 113 20.03 -10.54 -4.82
CA ASP A 113 20.35 -11.95 -4.95
C ASP A 113 19.46 -12.75 -3.98
N TYR A 114 18.45 -13.44 -4.52
CA TYR A 114 17.46 -14.12 -3.67
C TYR A 114 18.09 -15.12 -2.70
N ALA A 115 19.06 -15.91 -3.15
CA ALA A 115 19.69 -16.91 -2.28
C ALA A 115 20.41 -16.26 -1.08
N LYS A 116 21.10 -15.14 -1.32
CA LYS A 116 21.76 -14.38 -0.25
C LYS A 116 20.74 -13.69 0.66
N THR A 117 19.70 -13.07 0.08
CA THR A 117 18.61 -12.43 0.83
C THR A 117 17.94 -13.45 1.76
N ALA A 118 17.59 -14.62 1.24
CA ALA A 118 16.96 -15.67 2.03
C ALA A 118 17.89 -16.18 3.15
N VAL A 119 19.19 -16.36 2.88
CA VAL A 119 20.17 -16.72 3.92
C VAL A 119 20.24 -15.64 4.99
N PHE A 120 20.31 -14.36 4.63
CA PHE A 120 20.33 -13.25 5.57
C PHE A 120 19.06 -13.24 6.44
N LEU A 121 17.88 -13.26 5.82
CA LEU A 121 16.59 -13.16 6.53
C LEU A 121 16.34 -14.39 7.44
N ASN A 122 16.73 -15.59 7.01
CA ASN A 122 16.61 -16.82 7.82
C ASN A 122 17.50 -16.84 9.07
N HIS A 123 18.53 -16.00 9.12
CA HIS A 123 19.43 -15.90 10.28
C HIS A 123 19.30 -14.56 11.03
N ASN A 124 18.38 -13.71 10.61
CA ASN A 124 18.14 -12.42 11.24
C ASN A 124 16.96 -12.51 12.22
N GLU A 125 17.22 -12.29 13.51
CA GLU A 125 16.19 -12.42 14.56
C GLU A 125 15.01 -11.46 14.38
N LYS A 126 15.26 -10.22 13.91
CA LYS A 126 14.20 -9.24 13.67
C LYS A 126 13.31 -9.68 12.52
N ALA A 127 13.89 -10.12 11.39
CA ALA A 127 13.13 -10.64 10.25
C ALA A 127 12.26 -11.83 10.64
N LEU A 128 12.79 -12.77 11.44
CA LEU A 128 12.04 -13.94 11.92
C LEU A 128 10.88 -13.52 12.86
N LYS A 129 11.08 -12.51 13.73
CA LYS A 129 10.01 -11.96 14.58
C LYS A 129 8.93 -11.28 13.73
N MET A 130 9.33 -10.47 12.74
CA MET A 130 8.41 -9.83 11.81
C MET A 130 7.59 -10.88 11.03
N ALA A 131 8.23 -11.92 10.49
CA ALA A 131 7.54 -12.99 9.79
C ALA A 131 6.56 -13.75 10.70
N LYS A 132 6.93 -13.98 11.96
CA LYS A 132 6.03 -14.58 12.94
C LYS A 132 4.82 -13.68 13.23
N GLY A 133 5.04 -12.40 13.52
CA GLY A 133 3.97 -11.43 13.74
C GLY A 133 3.02 -11.32 12.54
N MET A 134 3.59 -11.29 11.33
CA MET A 134 2.82 -11.33 10.08
C MET A 134 1.99 -12.60 9.93
N SER A 135 2.55 -13.76 10.25
CA SER A 135 1.82 -15.04 10.23
C SER A 135 0.64 -15.03 11.21
N ASP A 136 0.86 -14.49 12.41
CA ASP A 136 -0.18 -14.39 13.44
C ASP A 136 -1.33 -13.47 13.00
N ILE A 137 -1.03 -12.30 12.39
CA ILE A 137 -2.07 -11.38 11.90
C ILE A 137 -2.80 -11.95 10.68
N VAL A 138 -2.11 -12.65 9.77
CA VAL A 138 -2.74 -13.34 8.63
C VAL A 138 -3.73 -14.40 9.12
N ALA A 139 -3.34 -15.23 10.10
CA ALA A 139 -4.21 -16.24 10.68
C ALA A 139 -5.43 -15.63 11.41
N MET A 140 -5.26 -14.45 12.03
CA MET A 140 -6.34 -13.70 12.69
C MET A 140 -7.30 -13.10 11.68
N ALA A 141 -6.79 -12.39 10.68
CA ALA A 141 -7.54 -11.71 9.64
C ALA A 141 -8.37 -12.67 8.79
N LYS A 142 -7.78 -13.83 8.43
CA LYS A 142 -8.47 -14.89 7.68
C LYS A 142 -9.76 -15.36 8.35
N LYS A 143 -9.78 -15.48 9.69
CA LYS A 143 -10.99 -15.90 10.44
C LYS A 143 -12.13 -14.90 10.30
N GLN A 144 -11.82 -13.66 9.93
CA GLN A 144 -12.77 -12.57 9.76
C GLN A 144 -13.07 -12.26 8.27
N GLY A 145 -12.46 -13.01 7.35
CA GLY A 145 -12.59 -12.78 5.91
C GLY A 145 -11.82 -11.56 5.41
N ILE A 146 -10.83 -11.08 6.17
CA ILE A 146 -9.96 -9.96 5.81
C ILE A 146 -8.66 -10.51 5.22
N GLN A 147 -8.24 -9.94 4.10
CA GLN A 147 -6.99 -10.25 3.44
C GLN A 147 -5.86 -9.37 3.99
N VAL A 148 -4.68 -9.95 4.21
CA VAL A 148 -3.48 -9.20 4.62
C VAL A 148 -2.56 -9.04 3.43
N VAL A 149 -2.14 -7.81 3.19
CA VAL A 149 -1.18 -7.46 2.14
C VAL A 149 0.06 -6.80 2.73
N ILE A 150 1.19 -6.99 2.08
CA ILE A 150 2.41 -6.20 2.26
C ILE A 150 2.71 -5.45 0.97
N GLU A 151 3.43 -4.36 1.07
CA GLU A 151 3.84 -3.51 -0.04
C GLU A 151 5.36 -3.50 -0.18
N ASP A 152 5.88 -3.39 -1.41
CA ASP A 152 7.26 -2.98 -1.62
C ASP A 152 7.44 -1.55 -1.12
N PHE A 153 8.31 -1.40 -0.11
CA PHE A 153 8.39 -0.16 0.65
C PHE A 153 9.52 0.74 0.18
N ASP A 154 9.31 2.06 0.19
CA ASP A 154 10.30 3.03 -0.32
C ASP A 154 11.53 3.20 0.59
N ASN A 155 11.41 2.88 1.88
CA ASN A 155 12.56 2.89 2.80
C ASN A 155 13.29 1.54 2.76
N ILE A 156 14.58 1.59 2.39
CA ILE A 156 15.46 0.41 2.28
C ILE A 156 15.70 -0.31 3.63
N ASP A 157 15.40 0.33 4.75
CA ASP A 157 15.45 -0.29 6.06
C ASP A 157 14.33 -1.33 6.26
N SER A 158 13.30 -1.32 5.40
CA SER A 158 12.26 -2.33 5.46
C SER A 158 12.70 -3.65 4.83
N PRO A 159 12.44 -4.81 5.49
CA PRO A 159 12.76 -6.12 4.91
C PRO A 159 11.93 -6.43 3.65
N ILE A 160 10.87 -5.68 3.39
CA ILE A 160 9.99 -5.80 2.23
C ILE A 160 10.26 -4.73 1.15
N ALA A 161 11.34 -3.95 1.27
CA ALA A 161 11.67 -2.88 0.33
C ALA A 161 11.90 -3.36 -1.12
N CYS A 162 12.22 -4.63 -1.33
CA CYS A 162 12.58 -5.20 -2.62
C CYS A 162 11.86 -6.52 -2.89
N VAL A 163 11.76 -6.89 -4.16
CA VAL A 163 11.14 -8.14 -4.62
C VAL A 163 11.60 -9.37 -3.84
N ASN A 164 12.90 -9.49 -3.57
CA ASN A 164 13.45 -10.66 -2.90
C ASN A 164 13.04 -10.76 -1.43
N GLY A 165 12.93 -9.63 -0.73
CA GLY A 165 12.39 -9.60 0.62
C GLY A 165 10.91 -9.99 0.65
N MET A 166 10.10 -9.42 -0.24
CA MET A 166 8.68 -9.77 -0.38
C MET A 166 8.50 -11.26 -0.69
N LYS A 167 9.28 -11.82 -1.61
CA LYS A 167 9.26 -13.26 -1.93
C LYS A 167 9.54 -14.12 -0.71
N TRP A 168 10.54 -13.74 0.09
CA TRP A 168 10.85 -14.46 1.31
C TRP A 168 9.65 -14.46 2.29
N PHE A 169 8.99 -13.31 2.51
CA PHE A 169 7.80 -13.26 3.35
C PHE A 169 6.65 -14.12 2.80
N MET A 170 6.43 -14.11 1.48
CA MET A 170 5.41 -14.97 0.84
C MET A 170 5.72 -16.47 1.00
N GLU A 171 6.99 -16.86 0.99
CA GLU A 171 7.39 -18.26 1.24
C GLU A 171 7.18 -18.66 2.69
N GLN A 172 7.46 -17.76 3.65
CA GLN A 172 7.19 -18.01 5.06
C GLN A 172 5.68 -18.06 5.37
N ILE A 173 4.87 -17.28 4.61
CA ILE A 173 3.45 -17.06 4.89
C ILE A 173 2.65 -17.26 3.60
N PRO A 174 2.22 -18.52 3.29
CA PRO A 174 1.56 -18.84 2.03
C PRO A 174 0.26 -18.10 1.75
N GLU A 175 -0.39 -17.53 2.75
CA GLU A 175 -1.66 -16.80 2.65
C GLU A 175 -1.49 -15.26 2.65
N LEU A 176 -0.24 -14.80 2.63
CA LEU A 176 0.08 -13.38 2.50
C LEU A 176 -0.08 -12.93 1.05
N TRP A 177 -0.65 -11.77 0.84
CA TRP A 177 -0.85 -11.15 -0.47
C TRP A 177 0.01 -9.89 -0.61
N ILE A 178 0.00 -9.33 -1.81
CA ILE A 178 0.86 -8.21 -2.19
C ILE A 178 0.00 -7.01 -2.60
N THR A 179 0.39 -5.85 -2.12
CA THR A 179 0.16 -4.57 -2.75
C THR A 179 1.34 -4.29 -3.66
N PHE A 180 1.10 -4.11 -4.94
CA PHE A 180 2.11 -3.76 -5.93
C PHE A 180 2.16 -2.24 -6.08
N ASP A 181 3.20 -1.59 -5.55
CA ASP A 181 3.42 -0.16 -5.75
C ASP A 181 4.23 0.08 -7.03
N THR A 182 3.75 0.97 -7.88
CA THR A 182 4.39 1.23 -9.17
C THR A 182 5.62 2.13 -9.05
N GLY A 183 5.81 2.82 -7.94
CA GLY A 183 6.86 3.82 -7.74
C GLY A 183 8.03 3.39 -6.86
N ASN A 184 7.83 2.39 -6.00
CA ASN A 184 8.83 2.05 -4.99
C ASN A 184 9.95 1.16 -5.53
N PHE A 185 9.68 0.19 -6.42
CA PHE A 185 10.71 -0.66 -7.03
C PHE A 185 11.84 0.13 -7.69
N ILE A 186 11.51 1.24 -8.36
CA ILE A 186 12.50 2.09 -9.06
C ILE A 186 13.47 2.75 -8.09
N ILE A 187 13.04 3.09 -6.87
CA ILE A 187 13.91 3.67 -5.83
C ILE A 187 15.07 2.71 -5.54
N HIS A 188 14.77 1.41 -5.49
CA HIS A 188 15.73 0.36 -5.19
C HIS A 188 16.38 -0.24 -6.45
N LYS A 189 16.23 0.45 -7.61
CA LYS A 189 16.83 0.08 -8.89
C LYS A 189 16.35 -1.28 -9.41
N GLU A 190 15.13 -1.65 -9.09
CA GLU A 190 14.47 -2.82 -9.63
C GLU A 190 13.64 -2.43 -10.88
N ASP A 191 13.62 -3.31 -11.86
CA ASP A 191 12.78 -3.15 -13.06
C ASP A 191 11.34 -3.50 -12.71
N ILE A 192 10.41 -2.57 -12.94
CA ILE A 192 9.00 -2.71 -12.57
C ILE A 192 8.31 -3.88 -13.29
N PHE A 193 8.68 -4.18 -14.54
CA PHE A 193 8.09 -5.30 -15.28
C PHE A 193 8.62 -6.64 -14.77
N MET A 194 9.91 -6.69 -14.41
CA MET A 194 10.50 -7.87 -13.76
C MET A 194 9.90 -8.11 -12.37
N ALA A 195 9.66 -7.03 -11.61
CA ALA A 195 8.98 -7.10 -10.33
C ALA A 195 7.53 -7.61 -10.49
N TRP A 196 6.80 -7.10 -11.48
CA TRP A 196 5.46 -7.58 -11.81
C TRP A 196 5.44 -9.08 -12.12
N GLU A 197 6.31 -9.53 -13.03
CA GLU A 197 6.41 -10.96 -13.38
C GLU A 197 6.72 -11.85 -12.18
N ALA A 198 7.50 -11.34 -11.23
CA ALA A 198 7.89 -12.10 -10.04
C ALA A 198 6.77 -12.19 -8.97
N LEU A 199 5.83 -11.24 -8.94
CA LEU A 199 4.87 -11.05 -7.86
C LEU A 199 3.40 -11.19 -8.28
N LYS A 200 3.09 -11.09 -9.58
CA LYS A 200 1.72 -10.94 -10.14
C LYS A 200 0.71 -11.97 -9.62
N ASP A 201 1.12 -13.21 -9.38
CA ASP A 201 0.22 -14.29 -8.93
C ASP A 201 -0.29 -14.08 -7.50
N ARG A 202 0.28 -13.13 -6.77
CA ARG A 202 -0.07 -12.80 -5.37
C ARG A 202 -0.50 -11.36 -5.19
N VAL A 203 -0.62 -10.57 -6.25
CA VAL A 203 -1.08 -9.19 -6.19
C VAL A 203 -2.59 -9.15 -6.02
N SER A 204 -3.06 -8.46 -4.97
CA SER A 204 -4.47 -8.25 -4.68
C SER A 204 -4.83 -6.78 -4.45
N HIS A 205 -3.84 -5.90 -4.41
CA HIS A 205 -3.98 -4.46 -4.33
C HIS A 205 -2.90 -3.78 -5.18
N VAL A 206 -3.15 -2.57 -5.67
CA VAL A 206 -2.18 -1.82 -6.49
C VAL A 206 -2.13 -0.39 -6.03
N HIS A 207 -0.94 0.09 -5.69
CA HIS A 207 -0.67 1.51 -5.50
C HIS A 207 -0.14 2.11 -6.80
N CYS A 208 -0.82 3.15 -7.25
CA CYS A 208 -0.45 3.91 -8.44
C CYS A 208 0.34 5.14 -8.01
N LYS A 209 1.64 4.98 -7.93
CA LYS A 209 2.60 6.00 -7.53
C LYS A 209 3.50 6.31 -8.72
N ASP A 210 3.39 7.52 -9.26
CA ASP A 210 4.28 8.00 -10.31
C ASP A 210 5.32 8.96 -9.73
N ARG A 211 6.41 9.12 -10.42
CA ARG A 211 7.59 9.85 -9.93
C ARG A 211 8.13 10.83 -10.94
N ALA A 212 8.54 11.99 -10.42
CA ALA A 212 9.39 12.97 -11.05
C ALA A 212 10.47 13.39 -10.03
N GLU A 213 10.93 14.63 -10.03
CA GLU A 213 11.75 15.20 -8.94
C GLU A 213 10.97 15.29 -7.62
N GLN A 214 9.65 15.37 -7.71
CA GLN A 214 8.70 15.42 -6.59
C GLN A 214 7.59 14.40 -6.84
N SER A 215 6.75 14.16 -5.83
CA SER A 215 5.49 13.43 -5.99
C SER A 215 4.60 14.14 -7.00
N ILE A 216 4.01 13.39 -7.92
CA ILE A 216 3.29 13.92 -9.08
C ILE A 216 2.04 13.09 -9.37
N ALA A 217 1.11 13.63 -10.14
CA ALA A 217 -0.07 12.88 -10.56
C ALA A 217 0.32 11.66 -11.40
N VAL A 218 -0.45 10.59 -11.25
CA VAL A 218 -0.27 9.35 -12.00
C VAL A 218 -0.39 9.61 -13.50
N GLY A 219 0.63 9.24 -14.25
CA GLY A 219 0.73 9.43 -15.70
C GLY A 219 1.49 10.69 -16.14
N ASP A 220 1.90 11.53 -15.19
CA ASP A 220 2.67 12.77 -15.47
C ASP A 220 4.16 12.61 -15.15
N GLY A 221 4.58 11.49 -14.58
CA GLY A 221 5.96 11.18 -14.22
C GLY A 221 6.74 10.42 -15.30
N TYR A 222 7.85 9.82 -14.89
CA TYR A 222 8.74 9.08 -15.79
C TYR A 222 8.50 7.55 -15.75
N ILE A 223 7.61 7.06 -14.87
CA ILE A 223 7.26 5.64 -14.81
C ILE A 223 6.35 5.31 -16.01
N PRO A 224 6.56 4.21 -16.72
CA PRO A 224 5.72 3.81 -17.84
C PRO A 224 4.33 3.31 -17.36
N MET A 225 3.57 4.24 -16.72
CA MET A 225 2.32 3.90 -16.03
C MET A 225 1.29 3.24 -16.94
N ARG A 226 1.18 3.71 -18.19
CA ARG A 226 0.20 3.14 -19.13
C ARG A 226 0.51 1.70 -19.48
N GLU A 227 1.77 1.39 -19.65
CA GLU A 227 2.27 0.08 -20.00
C GLU A 227 2.10 -0.90 -18.83
N ILE A 228 2.59 -0.53 -17.64
CA ILE A 228 2.52 -1.42 -16.46
C ILE A 228 1.07 -1.65 -16.01
N LEU A 229 0.26 -0.60 -15.92
CA LEU A 229 -1.14 -0.75 -15.54
C LEU A 229 -1.93 -1.50 -16.62
N GLY A 230 -1.57 -1.33 -17.90
CA GLY A 230 -2.10 -2.13 -18.99
C GLY A 230 -1.82 -3.63 -18.84
N GLU A 231 -0.60 -4.01 -18.45
CA GLU A 231 -0.25 -5.41 -18.17
C GLU A 231 -1.01 -5.95 -16.93
N ILE A 232 -1.14 -5.15 -15.87
CA ILE A 232 -1.91 -5.51 -14.67
C ILE A 232 -3.37 -5.81 -15.04
N ILE A 233 -4.01 -4.93 -15.80
CA ILE A 233 -5.40 -5.09 -16.27
C ILE A 233 -5.54 -6.32 -17.14
N LYS A 234 -4.64 -6.50 -18.11
CA LYS A 234 -4.63 -7.64 -19.03
C LYS A 234 -4.47 -8.99 -18.33
N ASN A 235 -3.78 -9.01 -17.19
CA ASN A 235 -3.66 -10.19 -16.32
C ASN A 235 -4.90 -10.45 -15.47
N GLY A 236 -5.98 -9.68 -15.66
CA GLY A 236 -7.28 -9.91 -14.99
C GLY A 236 -7.40 -9.33 -13.60
N TYR A 237 -6.60 -8.33 -13.25
CA TYR A 237 -6.74 -7.64 -11.97
C TYR A 237 -8.06 -6.85 -11.91
N GLU A 238 -8.87 -7.10 -10.87
CA GLU A 238 -10.19 -6.49 -10.66
C GLU A 238 -10.28 -5.69 -9.34
N GLY A 239 -9.16 -5.54 -8.64
CA GLY A 239 -9.07 -4.80 -7.38
C GLY A 239 -9.08 -3.29 -7.57
N TYR A 240 -8.77 -2.57 -6.50
CA TYR A 240 -8.63 -1.12 -6.53
C TYR A 240 -7.23 -0.72 -7.03
N PHE A 241 -7.21 0.33 -7.84
CA PHE A 241 -6.03 1.11 -8.17
C PHE A 241 -6.01 2.32 -7.24
N ALA A 242 -5.15 2.27 -6.22
CA ALA A 242 -5.07 3.31 -5.20
C ALA A 242 -4.06 4.39 -5.62
N ILE A 243 -4.52 5.61 -5.78
CA ILE A 243 -3.69 6.77 -6.12
C ILE A 243 -2.83 7.12 -4.92
N GLU A 244 -1.51 7.20 -5.14
CA GLU A 244 -0.52 7.56 -4.12
C GLU A 244 0.44 8.63 -4.62
N HIS A 245 0.46 9.79 -3.96
CA HIS A 245 1.38 10.89 -4.25
C HIS A 245 1.59 11.77 -3.01
N PHE A 246 2.08 11.14 -1.91
CA PHE A 246 2.39 11.86 -0.67
C PHE A 246 3.27 13.08 -0.95
N ASP A 247 3.00 14.17 -0.23
CA ASP A 247 3.72 15.45 -0.30
C ASP A 247 3.67 16.16 -1.66
N ALA A 248 2.73 15.81 -2.55
CA ALA A 248 2.51 16.55 -3.78
C ALA A 248 2.11 18.01 -3.47
N ALA A 249 2.66 18.94 -4.24
CA ALA A 249 2.46 20.38 -4.02
C ALA A 249 1.01 20.84 -4.17
N ASN A 250 0.18 20.10 -4.89
CA ASN A 250 -1.25 20.36 -5.08
C ASN A 250 -2.02 19.03 -5.08
N GLN A 251 -2.38 18.56 -3.91
CA GLN A 251 -3.03 17.27 -3.71
C GLN A 251 -4.37 17.15 -4.44
N GLU A 252 -5.18 18.20 -4.38
CA GLU A 252 -6.49 18.20 -5.03
C GLU A 252 -6.37 18.00 -6.55
N GLU A 253 -5.49 18.77 -7.19
CA GLU A 253 -5.29 18.67 -8.64
C GLU A 253 -4.60 17.35 -9.02
N CYS A 254 -3.64 16.88 -8.23
CA CYS A 254 -2.99 15.58 -8.44
C CYS A 254 -3.99 14.43 -8.38
N MET A 255 -4.89 14.37 -7.39
CA MET A 255 -5.95 13.35 -7.31
C MET A 255 -6.84 13.37 -8.54
N LYS A 256 -7.25 14.57 -8.99
CA LYS A 256 -8.11 14.77 -10.16
C LYS A 256 -7.43 14.30 -11.47
N GLN A 257 -6.18 14.69 -11.67
CA GLN A 257 -5.41 14.30 -12.85
C GLN A 257 -5.14 12.80 -12.86
N SER A 258 -4.76 12.22 -11.72
CA SER A 258 -4.55 10.78 -11.55
C SER A 258 -5.82 9.98 -11.84
N ALA A 259 -6.96 10.38 -11.30
CA ALA A 259 -8.25 9.73 -11.58
C ALA A 259 -8.60 9.80 -13.08
N LYS A 260 -8.40 10.97 -13.70
CA LYS A 260 -8.63 11.15 -15.15
C LYS A 260 -7.73 10.23 -15.98
N PHE A 261 -6.44 10.12 -15.60
CA PHE A 261 -5.51 9.20 -16.28
C PHE A 261 -5.98 7.75 -16.15
N LEU A 262 -6.28 7.29 -14.92
CA LEU A 262 -6.74 5.93 -14.67
C LEU A 262 -8.04 5.62 -15.43
N CYS A 263 -9.01 6.53 -15.43
CA CYS A 263 -10.25 6.38 -16.22
C CYS A 263 -9.95 6.23 -17.74
N SER A 264 -8.88 6.84 -18.23
CA SER A 264 -8.48 6.73 -19.64
C SER A 264 -7.91 5.37 -20.03
N LEU A 265 -7.55 4.52 -19.07
CA LEU A 265 -7.03 3.17 -19.29
C LEU A 265 -8.14 2.14 -19.52
N ASN A 266 -9.40 2.49 -19.23
CA ASN A 266 -10.53 1.62 -19.56
C ASN A 266 -10.70 1.54 -21.09
N VAL A 267 -10.14 0.51 -21.68
CA VAL A 267 -10.29 0.17 -23.10
C VAL A 267 -11.17 -1.10 -23.20
#